data_ea9fd1d72fb3021bda6c4b775e6fcf5f
#
_entry.id   ea9fd1d72fb3021bda6c4b775e6fcf5f
#
_cell.length_a   1.000
_cell.length_b   1.000
_cell.length_c   1.000
_cell.angle_alpha   90.00
_cell.angle_beta   90.00
_cell.angle_gamma   90.00
#
_symmetry.space_group_name_H-M   'P 1'
#
loop_
_entity.id
_entity.type
_entity.pdbx_description
1 polymer ?
#
loop_
_entity_poly.entity_id
_entity_poly.type
_entity_poly.pdbx_seq_one_letter_code
_entity_poly.pdbx_strand_id
1 'polypeptide(L)'
;MKKYNFAIIGVTLLLSLSACNDWLDIDPSDQVSSEKLFESGDGFRNALNGIYIAMSSSELYGRELSWGLASVLSQTYADNDITKSKAYGSAMEYEYGETEIKAVLESVWSKGYNVIANCNKLISEAEAKDSTAFREGALERNLIIGEAKALRAMMHFDILRLFAPSVESGDESKRIPYFTVYPSKYEPNLSTKEILNKVEEDLLEARQLVAKHDTIVNTSTMASPDYRMGGTNKATGGDFFGQRGIRMNYVAINALL
;
A
#
# COMPACT_ATOMS: atom_id res chain seq x y z
N MET A 1 51.74 -22.86 -44.60
CA MET A 1 51.79 -22.22 -43.27
C MET A 1 50.88 -21.02 -43.14
N LYS A 2 50.68 -20.15 -44.14
CA LYS A 2 49.78 -18.95 -44.00
C LYS A 2 48.29 -19.23 -43.84
N LYS A 3 47.74 -20.38 -44.31
CA LYS A 3 46.31 -20.71 -44.23
C LYS A 3 45.88 -21.15 -42.82
N TYR A 4 46.77 -21.75 -42.02
CA TYR A 4 46.45 -22.18 -40.65
C TYR A 4 46.39 -21.01 -39.65
N ASN A 5 47.19 -19.96 -39.90
CA ASN A 5 47.21 -18.78 -39.03
C ASN A 5 45.90 -18.00 -39.10
N PHE A 6 45.23 -17.94 -40.26
CA PHE A 6 43.93 -17.30 -40.40
C PHE A 6 42.78 -18.06 -39.72
N ALA A 7 42.85 -19.39 -39.75
CA ALA A 7 41.86 -20.23 -39.06
C ALA A 7 41.98 -20.12 -37.53
N ILE A 8 43.20 -20.05 -37.00
CA ILE A 8 43.46 -19.88 -35.57
C ILE A 8 42.97 -18.51 -35.08
N ILE A 9 43.23 -17.44 -35.84
CA ILE A 9 42.78 -16.09 -35.52
C ILE A 9 41.25 -16.01 -35.54
N GLY A 10 40.59 -16.70 -36.48
CA GLY A 10 39.11 -16.75 -36.56
C GLY A 10 38.46 -17.47 -35.38
N VAL A 11 39.07 -18.57 -34.90
CA VAL A 11 38.57 -19.33 -33.75
C VAL A 11 38.82 -18.57 -32.45
N THR A 12 39.94 -17.85 -32.31
CA THR A 12 40.23 -17.04 -31.12
C THR A 12 39.28 -15.84 -31.01
N LEU A 13 38.89 -15.24 -32.15
CA LEU A 13 37.95 -14.11 -32.19
C LEU A 13 36.51 -14.55 -31.87
N LEU A 14 36.12 -15.79 -32.24
CA LEU A 14 34.82 -16.36 -31.91
C LEU A 14 34.67 -16.75 -30.42
N LEU A 15 35.75 -17.13 -29.77
CA LEU A 15 35.79 -17.48 -28.35
C LEU A 15 35.78 -16.23 -27.44
N SER A 16 36.17 -15.07 -27.92
CA SER A 16 36.11 -13.80 -27.16
C SER A 16 34.74 -13.15 -27.14
N LEU A 17 33.76 -13.60 -27.95
CA LEU A 17 32.41 -13.08 -28.00
C LEU A 17 31.43 -13.74 -27.00
N SER A 18 31.87 -14.83 -26.34
CA SER A 18 31.01 -15.57 -25.38
C SER A 18 31.29 -15.24 -23.89
N ALA A 19 32.16 -14.27 -23.60
CA ALA A 19 32.65 -14.03 -22.23
C ALA A 19 31.98 -12.87 -21.47
N CYS A 20 30.88 -12.31 -21.94
CA CYS A 20 30.29 -11.10 -21.31
C CYS A 20 28.78 -11.19 -21.08
N ASN A 21 28.22 -12.31 -20.60
CA ASN A 21 26.85 -12.30 -20.16
C ASN A 21 26.68 -11.85 -18.69
N ASP A 22 27.67 -12.12 -17.83
CA ASP A 22 27.54 -11.76 -16.40
C ASP A 22 27.85 -10.30 -16.08
N TRP A 23 28.42 -9.51 -17.00
CA TRP A 23 28.72 -8.09 -16.73
C TRP A 23 27.53 -7.15 -16.98
N LEU A 24 26.50 -7.62 -17.67
CA LEU A 24 25.28 -6.81 -17.89
C LEU A 24 24.19 -7.10 -16.87
N ASP A 25 24.32 -8.10 -16.03
CA ASP A 25 23.48 -8.31 -14.84
C ASP A 25 23.97 -7.40 -13.70
N ILE A 26 23.82 -6.10 -13.89
CA ILE A 26 23.87 -5.15 -12.79
C ILE A 26 22.55 -5.31 -12.07
N ASP A 27 22.48 -6.20 -11.08
CA ASP A 27 21.50 -6.07 -10.01
C ASP A 27 21.71 -4.66 -9.43
N PRO A 28 20.72 -3.74 -9.52
CA PRO A 28 20.85 -2.44 -8.85
C PRO A 28 21.06 -2.74 -7.38
N SER A 29 22.23 -2.45 -6.85
CA SER A 29 22.67 -2.80 -5.49
C SER A 29 21.76 -2.23 -4.38
N ASP A 30 20.82 -1.38 -4.74
CA ASP A 30 19.87 -0.71 -3.84
C ASP A 30 18.42 -1.20 -3.95
N GLN A 31 18.10 -2.14 -4.85
CA GLN A 31 16.77 -2.73 -4.94
C GLN A 31 16.81 -4.22 -4.63
N VAL A 32 16.29 -4.59 -3.46
CA VAL A 32 16.03 -6.00 -3.14
C VAL A 32 15.03 -6.53 -4.16
N SER A 33 15.41 -7.58 -4.91
CA SER A 33 14.47 -8.19 -5.84
C SER A 33 13.23 -8.66 -5.07
N SER A 34 12.07 -8.59 -5.71
CA SER A 34 10.80 -9.01 -5.10
C SER A 34 10.86 -10.43 -4.53
N GLU A 35 11.58 -11.32 -5.19
CA GLU A 35 11.77 -12.70 -4.78
C GLU A 35 12.54 -12.79 -3.46
N LYS A 36 13.67 -12.07 -3.34
CA LYS A 36 14.45 -11.99 -2.10
C LYS A 36 13.68 -11.36 -0.96
N LEU A 37 12.83 -10.35 -1.25
CA LEU A 37 12.02 -9.69 -0.21
C LEU A 37 11.08 -10.69 0.48
N PHE A 38 10.44 -11.59 -0.27
CA PHE A 38 9.45 -12.52 0.27
C PHE A 38 10.01 -13.91 0.61
N GLU A 39 11.32 -14.04 0.76
CA GLU A 39 11.95 -15.29 1.24
C GLU A 39 11.70 -15.56 2.72
N SER A 40 11.64 -14.54 3.55
CA SER A 40 11.53 -14.63 5.01
C SER A 40 10.44 -13.75 5.61
N GLY A 41 9.97 -14.07 6.81
CA GLY A 41 9.00 -13.28 7.56
C GLY A 41 9.42 -11.82 7.76
N ASP A 42 10.72 -11.54 7.90
CA ASP A 42 11.23 -10.16 8.01
C ASP A 42 10.99 -9.36 6.72
N GLY A 43 11.10 -10.01 5.57
CA GLY A 43 10.79 -9.39 4.29
C GLY A 43 9.31 -8.99 4.18
N PHE A 44 8.39 -9.81 4.67
CA PHE A 44 6.97 -9.48 4.75
C PHE A 44 6.69 -8.30 5.70
N ARG A 45 7.39 -8.22 6.85
CA ARG A 45 7.34 -7.07 7.75
C ARG A 45 7.81 -5.80 7.06
N ASN A 46 8.92 -5.89 6.33
CA ASN A 46 9.48 -4.76 5.58
C ASN A 46 8.55 -4.31 4.47
N ALA A 47 7.93 -5.24 3.73
CA ALA A 47 6.94 -4.92 2.71
C ALA A 47 5.72 -4.18 3.31
N LEU A 48 5.20 -4.65 4.44
CA LEU A 48 4.09 -3.98 5.14
C LEU A 48 4.51 -2.58 5.63
N ASN A 49 5.71 -2.43 6.19
CA ASN A 49 6.24 -1.11 6.59
C ASN A 49 6.40 -0.20 5.36
N GLY A 50 6.84 -0.73 4.22
CA GLY A 50 6.92 0.00 2.95
C GLY A 50 5.57 0.56 2.49
N ILE A 51 4.47 -0.19 2.71
CA ILE A 51 3.11 0.28 2.44
C ILE A 51 2.77 1.49 3.34
N TYR A 52 3.03 1.43 4.64
CA TYR A 52 2.82 2.57 5.55
C TYR A 52 3.66 3.78 5.17
N ILE A 53 4.92 3.58 4.76
CA ILE A 53 5.80 4.65 4.26
C ILE A 53 5.21 5.27 2.99
N ALA A 54 4.75 4.47 2.04
CA ALA A 54 4.11 4.98 0.82
C ALA A 54 2.85 5.79 1.13
N MET A 55 2.04 5.36 2.11
CA MET A 55 0.86 6.09 2.57
C MET A 55 1.21 7.41 3.28
N SER A 56 2.39 7.52 3.89
CA SER A 56 2.84 8.76 4.55
C SER A 56 3.37 9.82 3.58
N SER A 57 3.35 9.57 2.27
CA SER A 57 3.76 10.54 1.27
C SER A 57 2.86 11.78 1.26
N SER A 58 3.38 12.90 0.74
CA SER A 58 2.62 14.16 0.64
C SER A 58 1.39 14.06 -0.25
N GLU A 59 1.40 13.16 -1.21
CA GLU A 59 0.28 12.90 -2.11
C GLU A 59 -0.87 12.14 -1.46
N LEU A 60 -0.60 11.52 -0.30
CA LEU A 60 -1.58 10.77 0.48
C LEU A 60 -1.73 11.37 1.90
N TYR A 61 -1.55 10.56 2.95
CA TYR A 61 -1.80 11.01 4.33
C TYR A 61 -0.76 11.97 4.90
N GLY A 62 0.41 12.13 4.26
CA GLY A 62 1.38 13.15 4.63
C GLY A 62 0.85 14.57 4.38
N ARG A 63 -0.13 14.75 3.49
CA ARG A 63 -0.77 16.04 3.25
C ARG A 63 -2.18 15.91 2.65
N GLU A 64 -2.34 15.35 1.43
CA GLU A 64 -3.57 15.54 0.64
C GLU A 64 -4.81 14.87 1.26
N LEU A 65 -4.67 13.66 1.80
CA LEU A 65 -5.77 12.92 2.43
C LEU A 65 -5.97 13.26 3.91
N SER A 66 -5.23 14.22 4.44
CA SER A 66 -5.33 14.67 5.83
C SER A 66 -5.63 16.18 5.91
N TRP A 67 -4.60 17.00 6.05
CA TRP A 67 -4.72 18.45 6.21
C TRP A 67 -4.63 19.25 4.90
N GLY A 68 -4.32 18.62 3.76
CA GLY A 68 -4.27 19.23 2.43
C GLY A 68 -5.65 19.24 1.74
N LEU A 69 -5.74 18.58 0.58
CA LEU A 69 -6.93 18.55 -0.26
C LEU A 69 -8.21 18.18 0.50
N ALA A 70 -8.17 17.15 1.36
CA ALA A 70 -9.34 16.72 2.12
C ALA A 70 -9.90 17.82 3.03
N SER A 71 -9.03 18.58 3.71
CA SER A 71 -9.44 19.71 4.57
C SER A 71 -9.89 20.92 3.76
N VAL A 72 -9.32 21.16 2.58
CA VAL A 72 -9.77 22.22 1.67
C VAL A 72 -11.17 21.94 1.16
N LEU A 73 -11.42 20.73 0.67
CA LEU A 73 -12.74 20.31 0.16
C LEU A 73 -13.81 20.33 1.25
N SER A 74 -13.45 20.08 2.51
CA SER A 74 -14.35 20.18 3.65
C SER A 74 -14.57 21.61 4.18
N GLN A 75 -13.99 22.63 3.48
CA GLN A 75 -14.11 24.05 3.83
C GLN A 75 -13.63 24.37 5.26
N THR A 76 -12.56 23.65 5.73
CA THR A 76 -12.03 23.84 7.10
C THR A 76 -11.12 25.07 7.22
N TYR A 77 -10.61 25.56 6.11
CA TYR A 77 -9.70 26.70 6.05
C TYR A 77 -10.43 28.01 5.70
N ALA A 78 -9.90 29.13 6.15
CA ALA A 78 -10.34 30.45 5.72
C ALA A 78 -9.77 30.80 4.33
N ASP A 79 -10.55 31.46 3.49
CA ASP A 79 -10.22 31.81 2.10
C ASP A 79 -8.87 32.49 1.94
N ASN A 80 -8.54 33.44 2.81
CA ASN A 80 -7.33 34.26 2.71
C ASN A 80 -6.01 33.48 2.79
N ASP A 81 -6.00 32.29 3.38
CA ASP A 81 -4.80 31.49 3.58
C ASP A 81 -4.62 30.47 2.45
N ILE A 82 -5.71 29.98 1.89
CA ILE A 82 -5.74 28.90 0.90
C ILE A 82 -5.56 29.43 -0.53
N THR A 83 -6.12 30.61 -0.84
CA THR A 83 -6.05 31.20 -2.20
C THR A 83 -4.64 31.55 -2.69
N LYS A 84 -3.63 31.51 -1.82
CA LYS A 84 -2.21 31.64 -2.21
C LYS A 84 -1.72 30.40 -3.01
N SER A 85 -2.34 29.26 -2.82
CA SER A 85 -2.11 28.04 -3.62
C SER A 85 -3.16 27.98 -4.72
N LYS A 86 -2.77 28.05 -5.98
CA LYS A 86 -3.72 27.94 -7.10
C LYS A 86 -4.51 26.62 -7.05
N ALA A 87 -3.84 25.50 -6.78
CA ALA A 87 -4.50 24.20 -6.69
C ALA A 87 -5.58 24.18 -5.61
N TYR A 88 -5.27 24.69 -4.42
CA TYR A 88 -6.22 24.70 -3.31
C TYR A 88 -7.29 25.80 -3.45
N GLY A 89 -6.96 26.90 -4.07
CA GLY A 89 -7.96 27.92 -4.46
C GLY A 89 -9.01 27.31 -5.38
N SER A 90 -8.57 26.65 -6.46
CA SER A 90 -9.49 25.96 -7.39
C SER A 90 -10.27 24.83 -6.71
N ALA A 91 -9.64 24.09 -5.79
CA ALA A 91 -10.34 23.04 -5.03
C ALA A 91 -11.44 23.61 -4.12
N MET A 92 -11.20 24.75 -3.50
CA MET A 92 -12.16 25.46 -2.65
C MET A 92 -13.40 25.94 -3.41
N GLU A 93 -13.18 26.36 -4.68
CA GLU A 93 -14.25 26.75 -5.61
C GLU A 93 -14.86 25.57 -6.37
N TYR A 94 -14.37 24.33 -6.09
CA TYR A 94 -14.78 23.10 -6.79
C TYR A 94 -14.48 23.12 -8.31
N GLU A 95 -13.49 23.91 -8.75
CA GLU A 95 -13.04 24.07 -10.16
C GLU A 95 -12.02 23.00 -10.52
N TYR A 96 -12.42 21.74 -10.56
CA TYR A 96 -11.53 20.59 -10.78
C TYR A 96 -10.90 20.49 -12.18
N GLY A 97 -11.34 21.33 -13.12
CA GLY A 97 -10.81 21.40 -14.48
C GLY A 97 -9.46 22.13 -14.61
N GLU A 98 -9.08 22.93 -13.61
CA GLU A 98 -7.86 23.70 -13.60
C GLU A 98 -6.61 22.81 -13.51
N THR A 99 -5.53 23.21 -14.21
CA THR A 99 -4.33 22.37 -14.38
C THR A 99 -3.69 22.00 -13.04
N GLU A 100 -3.60 22.94 -12.11
CA GLU A 100 -2.91 22.74 -10.83
C GLU A 100 -3.65 21.78 -9.92
N ILE A 101 -4.97 21.89 -9.81
CA ILE A 101 -5.76 20.94 -9.00
C ILE A 101 -5.85 19.57 -9.67
N LYS A 102 -5.94 19.53 -11.00
CA LYS A 102 -5.96 18.28 -11.75
C LYS A 102 -4.69 17.46 -11.49
N ALA A 103 -3.50 18.09 -11.46
CA ALA A 103 -2.26 17.42 -11.14
C ALA A 103 -2.25 16.82 -9.72
N VAL A 104 -2.84 17.51 -8.73
CA VAL A 104 -3.00 17.00 -7.37
C VAL A 104 -3.92 15.77 -7.35
N LEU A 105 -5.08 15.85 -8.00
CA LEU A 105 -6.03 14.76 -8.09
C LEU A 105 -5.43 13.52 -8.78
N GLU A 106 -4.72 13.71 -9.89
CA GLU A 106 -4.03 12.63 -10.61
C GLU A 106 -2.94 11.97 -9.75
N SER A 107 -2.22 12.74 -8.94
CA SER A 107 -1.19 12.20 -8.05
C SER A 107 -1.79 11.39 -6.91
N VAL A 108 -2.87 11.87 -6.28
CA VAL A 108 -3.62 11.12 -5.25
C VAL A 108 -4.13 9.79 -5.83
N TRP A 109 -4.76 9.83 -7.00
CA TRP A 109 -5.24 8.64 -7.70
C TRP A 109 -4.13 7.63 -7.96
N SER A 110 -3.06 8.06 -8.61
CA SER A 110 -1.94 7.19 -8.99
C SER A 110 -1.25 6.58 -7.77
N LYS A 111 -0.97 7.38 -6.74
CA LYS A 111 -0.33 6.91 -5.51
C LYS A 111 -1.25 6.00 -4.71
N GLY A 112 -2.54 6.30 -4.63
CA GLY A 112 -3.53 5.46 -3.96
C GLY A 112 -3.61 4.06 -4.58
N TYR A 113 -3.72 3.97 -5.91
CA TYR A 113 -3.72 2.67 -6.59
C TYR A 113 -2.37 1.95 -6.55
N ASN A 114 -1.26 2.67 -6.44
CA ASN A 114 0.04 2.05 -6.18
C ASN A 114 0.09 1.39 -4.79
N VAL A 115 -0.45 2.04 -3.76
CA VAL A 115 -0.59 1.44 -2.42
C VAL A 115 -1.46 0.19 -2.47
N ILE A 116 -2.61 0.24 -3.16
CA ILE A 116 -3.51 -0.90 -3.34
C ILE A 116 -2.78 -2.07 -4.02
N ALA A 117 -2.00 -1.81 -5.07
CA ALA A 117 -1.23 -2.84 -5.77
C ALA A 117 -0.18 -3.49 -4.85
N ASN A 118 0.50 -2.70 -4.00
CA ASN A 118 1.44 -3.21 -3.01
C ASN A 118 0.75 -4.06 -1.93
N CYS A 119 -0.44 -3.65 -1.47
CA CYS A 119 -1.25 -4.46 -0.57
C CYS A 119 -1.62 -5.80 -1.21
N ASN A 120 -2.10 -5.79 -2.46
CA ASN A 120 -2.47 -7.01 -3.18
C ASN A 120 -1.28 -7.95 -3.36
N LYS A 121 -0.10 -7.41 -3.71
CA LYS A 121 1.12 -8.19 -3.82
C LYS A 121 1.49 -8.83 -2.49
N LEU A 122 1.53 -8.06 -1.41
CA LEU A 122 1.85 -8.55 -0.07
C LEU A 122 0.88 -9.65 0.38
N ILE A 123 -0.42 -9.47 0.15
CA ILE A 123 -1.46 -10.46 0.49
C ILE A 123 -1.20 -11.76 -0.28
N SER A 124 -1.05 -11.68 -1.60
CA SER A 124 -0.81 -12.84 -2.46
C SER A 124 0.43 -13.63 -2.07
N GLU A 125 1.55 -12.95 -1.82
CA GLU A 125 2.81 -13.58 -1.40
C GLU A 125 2.69 -14.22 0.01
N ALA A 126 2.01 -13.54 0.95
CA ALA A 126 1.82 -14.05 2.30
C ALA A 126 0.86 -15.24 2.35
N GLU A 127 -0.20 -15.26 1.55
CA GLU A 127 -1.13 -16.38 1.44
C GLU A 127 -0.46 -17.63 0.83
N ALA A 128 0.44 -17.44 -0.13
CA ALA A 128 1.19 -18.52 -0.77
C ALA A 128 2.34 -19.07 0.12
N LYS A 129 2.80 -18.29 1.11
CA LYS A 129 3.95 -18.67 1.94
C LYS A 129 3.54 -19.56 3.12
N ASP A 130 4.33 -20.61 3.36
CA ASP A 130 4.13 -21.43 4.55
C ASP A 130 4.31 -20.60 5.84
N SER A 131 3.45 -20.82 6.82
CA SER A 131 3.46 -20.07 8.08
C SER A 131 4.75 -20.26 8.88
N THR A 132 5.49 -21.33 8.67
CA THR A 132 6.78 -21.59 9.34
C THR A 132 7.88 -20.62 8.90
N ALA A 133 7.71 -19.90 7.79
CA ALA A 133 8.62 -18.84 7.37
C ALA A 133 8.53 -17.57 8.23
N PHE A 134 7.48 -17.43 9.03
CA PHE A 134 7.24 -16.29 9.91
C PHE A 134 7.68 -16.64 11.35
N ARG A 135 8.27 -15.68 12.08
CA ARG A 135 8.80 -15.92 13.43
C ARG A 135 7.73 -16.40 14.41
N GLU A 136 6.53 -15.81 14.34
CA GLU A 136 5.38 -16.17 15.16
C GLU A 136 4.36 -17.04 14.38
N GLY A 137 4.83 -17.71 13.34
CA GLY A 137 4.03 -18.66 12.56
C GLY A 137 2.77 -18.04 11.94
N ALA A 138 1.69 -18.80 12.01
CA ALA A 138 0.40 -18.37 11.44
C ALA A 138 -0.16 -17.10 12.08
N LEU A 139 0.18 -16.79 13.34
CA LEU A 139 -0.26 -15.58 14.02
C LEU A 139 0.26 -14.32 13.32
N GLU A 140 1.54 -14.31 13.01
CA GLU A 140 2.19 -13.20 12.30
C GLU A 140 1.72 -13.10 10.86
N ARG A 141 1.68 -14.22 10.15
CA ARG A 141 1.18 -14.25 8.77
C ARG A 141 -0.22 -13.65 8.68
N ASN A 142 -1.13 -14.08 9.54
CA ASN A 142 -2.51 -13.59 9.55
C ASN A 142 -2.59 -12.11 9.92
N LEU A 143 -1.75 -11.64 10.84
CA LEU A 143 -1.67 -10.22 11.18
C LEU A 143 -1.24 -9.37 9.99
N ILE A 144 -0.21 -9.79 9.25
CA ILE A 144 0.28 -9.08 8.07
C ILE A 144 -0.79 -9.03 6.97
N ILE A 145 -1.44 -10.17 6.68
CA ILE A 145 -2.53 -10.24 5.71
C ILE A 145 -3.69 -9.34 6.14
N GLY A 146 -4.10 -9.40 7.40
CA GLY A 146 -5.19 -8.60 7.93
C GLY A 146 -4.92 -7.10 7.85
N GLU A 147 -3.72 -6.65 8.23
CA GLU A 147 -3.33 -5.24 8.07
C GLU A 147 -3.35 -4.81 6.59
N ALA A 148 -2.79 -5.62 5.69
CA ALA A 148 -2.76 -5.30 4.28
C ALA A 148 -4.17 -5.21 3.65
N LYS A 149 -5.10 -6.11 4.03
CA LYS A 149 -6.51 -6.05 3.60
C LYS A 149 -7.20 -4.78 4.13
N ALA A 150 -6.99 -4.43 5.39
CA ALA A 150 -7.57 -3.22 5.97
C ALA A 150 -7.01 -1.94 5.33
N LEU A 151 -5.71 -1.88 5.03
CA LEU A 151 -5.07 -0.77 4.31
C LEU A 151 -5.59 -0.65 2.88
N ARG A 152 -5.80 -1.77 2.19
CA ARG A 152 -6.43 -1.81 0.87
C ARG A 152 -7.85 -1.25 0.89
N ALA A 153 -8.65 -1.69 1.84
CA ALA A 153 -10.02 -1.22 2.04
C ALA A 153 -10.07 0.28 2.33
N MET A 154 -9.24 0.76 3.26
CA MET A 154 -9.14 2.18 3.61
C MET A 154 -8.75 3.02 2.40
N MET A 155 -7.77 2.59 1.60
CA MET A 155 -7.35 3.33 0.41
C MET A 155 -8.44 3.39 -0.66
N HIS A 156 -9.15 2.28 -0.92
CA HIS A 156 -10.30 2.30 -1.83
C HIS A 156 -11.42 3.20 -1.32
N PHE A 157 -11.67 3.23 -0.01
CA PHE A 157 -12.65 4.11 0.59
C PHE A 157 -12.29 5.60 0.42
N ASP A 158 -11.01 5.96 0.58
CA ASP A 158 -10.57 7.34 0.37
C ASP A 158 -10.66 7.76 -1.11
N ILE A 159 -10.29 6.87 -2.04
CA ILE A 159 -10.50 7.10 -3.47
C ILE A 159 -12.00 7.24 -3.77
N LEU A 160 -12.85 6.40 -3.19
CA LEU A 160 -14.29 6.50 -3.34
C LEU A 160 -14.82 7.88 -2.92
N ARG A 161 -14.42 8.37 -1.74
CA ARG A 161 -14.89 9.67 -1.20
C ARG A 161 -14.49 10.85 -2.08
N LEU A 162 -13.36 10.76 -2.80
CA LEU A 162 -12.85 11.83 -3.66
C LEU A 162 -13.40 11.78 -5.09
N PHE A 163 -13.65 10.58 -5.63
CA PHE A 163 -13.86 10.38 -7.06
C PHE A 163 -15.21 9.77 -7.44
N ALA A 164 -16.07 9.49 -6.47
CA ALA A 164 -17.40 8.93 -6.72
C ALA A 164 -18.49 9.74 -6.02
N PRO A 165 -19.74 9.67 -6.51
CA PRO A 165 -20.86 10.37 -5.87
C PRO A 165 -21.17 9.77 -4.50
N SER A 166 -21.73 10.60 -3.60
CA SER A 166 -22.28 10.12 -2.33
C SER A 166 -23.47 9.18 -2.57
N VAL A 167 -23.66 8.21 -1.69
CA VAL A 167 -24.83 7.31 -1.71
C VAL A 167 -26.13 8.12 -1.60
N GLU A 168 -26.13 9.21 -0.83
CA GLU A 168 -27.30 10.08 -0.62
C GLU A 168 -27.73 10.83 -1.89
N SER A 169 -26.82 10.99 -2.86
CA SER A 169 -27.15 11.65 -4.14
C SER A 169 -28.09 10.83 -5.00
N GLY A 170 -28.21 9.51 -4.76
CA GLY A 170 -28.93 8.59 -5.63
C GLY A 170 -28.27 8.34 -6.98
N ASP A 171 -27.07 8.86 -7.23
CA ASP A 171 -26.31 8.60 -8.46
C ASP A 171 -25.62 7.23 -8.38
N GLU A 172 -26.13 6.27 -9.16
CA GLU A 172 -25.59 4.90 -9.26
C GLU A 172 -24.48 4.74 -10.32
N SER A 173 -23.95 5.84 -10.83
CA SER A 173 -22.90 5.79 -11.86
C SER A 173 -21.66 5.04 -11.34
N LYS A 174 -21.07 4.24 -12.23
CA LYS A 174 -19.88 3.43 -11.95
C LYS A 174 -18.63 4.25 -12.25
N ARG A 175 -17.87 4.62 -11.22
CA ARG A 175 -16.78 5.60 -11.31
C ARG A 175 -15.40 5.03 -11.10
N ILE A 176 -15.24 4.09 -10.16
CA ILE A 176 -13.93 3.56 -9.76
C ILE A 176 -13.92 2.03 -9.75
N PRO A 177 -12.78 1.39 -10.08
CA PRO A 177 -12.60 -0.05 -9.95
C PRO A 177 -12.18 -0.43 -8.52
N TYR A 178 -12.39 -1.69 -8.15
CA TYR A 178 -11.88 -2.29 -6.91
C TYR A 178 -10.91 -3.42 -7.22
N PHE A 179 -9.61 -3.21 -6.98
CA PHE A 179 -8.56 -4.17 -7.29
C PHE A 179 -8.22 -5.04 -6.08
N THR A 180 -8.26 -6.37 -6.27
CA THR A 180 -7.94 -7.37 -5.23
C THR A 180 -6.79 -8.31 -5.59
N VAL A 181 -6.26 -8.22 -6.80
CA VAL A 181 -5.22 -9.14 -7.32
C VAL A 181 -3.97 -8.40 -7.78
N TYR A 182 -2.84 -9.09 -7.76
CA TYR A 182 -1.57 -8.64 -8.31
C TYR A 182 -0.95 -9.74 -9.19
N PRO A 183 -0.41 -9.42 -10.39
CA PRO A 183 -0.51 -8.14 -11.08
C PRO A 183 -1.96 -7.74 -11.35
N SER A 184 -2.25 -6.43 -11.33
CA SER A 184 -3.60 -5.93 -11.57
C SER A 184 -4.08 -6.33 -12.96
N LYS A 185 -5.29 -6.88 -13.03
CA LYS A 185 -6.01 -7.15 -14.28
C LYS A 185 -7.06 -6.06 -14.50
N TYR A 186 -7.61 -6.02 -15.70
CA TYR A 186 -8.75 -5.14 -15.96
C TYR A 186 -9.89 -5.48 -14.98
N GLU A 187 -10.37 -4.47 -14.27
CA GLU A 187 -11.55 -4.53 -13.42
C GLU A 187 -12.55 -3.46 -13.88
N PRO A 188 -13.84 -3.80 -13.99
CA PRO A 188 -14.84 -2.80 -14.33
C PRO A 188 -15.00 -1.78 -13.21
N ASN A 189 -15.38 -0.56 -13.58
CA ASN A 189 -15.81 0.41 -12.58
C ASN A 189 -17.08 -0.07 -11.88
N LEU A 190 -17.21 0.26 -10.61
CA LEU A 190 -18.31 -0.08 -9.72
C LEU A 190 -19.05 1.18 -9.24
N SER A 191 -20.29 1.03 -8.83
CA SER A 191 -21.03 2.08 -8.12
C SER A 191 -20.52 2.27 -6.70
N THR A 192 -20.83 3.40 -6.09
CA THR A 192 -20.47 3.70 -4.70
C THR A 192 -20.89 2.58 -3.75
N LYS A 193 -22.12 2.08 -3.89
CA LYS A 193 -22.65 1.00 -3.05
C LYS A 193 -21.90 -0.31 -3.24
N GLU A 194 -21.57 -0.68 -4.49
CA GLU A 194 -20.78 -1.89 -4.78
C GLU A 194 -19.36 -1.79 -4.17
N ILE A 195 -18.73 -0.61 -4.22
CA ILE A 195 -17.42 -0.38 -3.58
C ILE A 195 -17.53 -0.48 -2.05
N LEU A 196 -18.53 0.14 -1.43
CA LEU A 196 -18.72 0.08 0.02
C LEU A 196 -18.90 -1.35 0.51
N ASN A 197 -19.65 -2.18 -0.20
CA ASN A 197 -19.78 -3.59 0.14
C ASN A 197 -18.43 -4.31 0.12
N LYS A 198 -17.59 -4.05 -0.89
CA LYS A 198 -16.23 -4.64 -0.98
C LYS A 198 -15.28 -4.13 0.10
N VAL A 199 -15.39 -2.86 0.46
CA VAL A 199 -14.65 -2.28 1.59
C VAL A 199 -15.04 -2.97 2.90
N GLU A 200 -16.34 -3.16 3.13
CA GLU A 200 -16.87 -3.86 4.30
C GLU A 200 -16.39 -5.32 4.35
N GLU A 201 -16.45 -6.05 3.23
CA GLU A 201 -15.95 -7.43 3.12
C GLU A 201 -14.47 -7.52 3.52
N ASP A 202 -13.60 -6.67 2.95
CA ASP A 202 -12.18 -6.62 3.27
C ASP A 202 -11.92 -6.28 4.75
N LEU A 203 -12.68 -5.33 5.32
CA LEU A 203 -12.54 -4.94 6.73
C LEU A 203 -13.00 -6.05 7.68
N LEU A 204 -14.09 -6.77 7.37
CA LEU A 204 -14.58 -7.90 8.15
C LEU A 204 -13.55 -9.05 8.17
N GLU A 205 -12.99 -9.40 7.02
CA GLU A 205 -11.92 -10.40 6.93
C GLU A 205 -10.65 -9.94 7.68
N ALA A 206 -10.23 -8.70 7.48
CA ALA A 206 -9.09 -8.11 8.17
C ALA A 206 -9.26 -8.18 9.69
N ARG A 207 -10.45 -7.81 10.20
CA ARG A 207 -10.79 -7.87 11.62
C ARG A 207 -10.62 -9.29 12.19
N GLN A 208 -11.10 -10.30 11.48
CA GLN A 208 -10.95 -11.70 11.91
C GLN A 208 -9.48 -12.13 11.97
N LEU A 209 -8.67 -11.73 10.97
CA LEU A 209 -7.26 -12.07 10.89
C LEU A 209 -6.42 -11.43 12.00
N VAL A 210 -6.69 -10.18 12.37
CA VAL A 210 -5.93 -9.48 13.42
C VAL A 210 -6.46 -9.77 14.83
N ALA A 211 -7.71 -10.25 14.97
CA ALA A 211 -8.39 -10.37 16.25
C ALA A 211 -7.60 -11.21 17.25
N LYS A 212 -7.14 -12.39 16.86
CA LYS A 212 -6.40 -13.29 17.78
C LYS A 212 -5.16 -12.62 18.36
N HIS A 213 -4.40 -11.92 17.54
CA HIS A 213 -3.22 -11.18 17.99
C HIS A 213 -3.60 -10.03 18.93
N ASP A 214 -4.50 -9.16 18.48
CA ASP A 214 -4.79 -7.88 19.14
C ASP A 214 -5.68 -8.05 20.39
N THR A 215 -6.60 -9.02 20.42
CA THR A 215 -7.58 -9.17 21.51
C THR A 215 -7.31 -10.31 22.48
N ILE A 216 -6.46 -11.28 22.13
CA ILE A 216 -6.14 -12.44 22.98
C ILE A 216 -4.69 -12.43 23.40
N VAL A 217 -3.75 -12.48 22.43
CA VAL A 217 -2.32 -12.62 22.71
C VAL A 217 -1.74 -11.36 23.33
N ASN A 218 -2.10 -10.18 22.83
CA ASN A 218 -1.61 -8.88 23.28
C ASN A 218 -2.71 -7.98 23.88
N THR A 219 -3.69 -8.57 24.56
CA THR A 219 -4.82 -7.85 25.17
C THR A 219 -4.38 -6.66 26.04
N SER A 220 -3.39 -6.86 26.91
CA SER A 220 -2.89 -5.81 27.79
C SER A 220 -2.29 -4.63 27.02
N THR A 221 -1.59 -4.92 25.92
CA THR A 221 -1.01 -3.90 25.05
C THR A 221 -2.12 -3.10 24.34
N MET A 222 -3.14 -3.78 23.83
CA MET A 222 -4.23 -3.15 23.12
C MET A 222 -5.20 -2.40 24.04
N ALA A 223 -5.36 -2.83 25.29
CA ALA A 223 -6.25 -2.17 26.26
C ALA A 223 -5.73 -0.81 26.75
N SER A 224 -4.41 -0.60 26.75
CA SER A 224 -3.81 0.66 27.22
C SER A 224 -3.34 1.55 26.08
N PRO A 225 -3.81 2.81 26.01
CA PRO A 225 -3.28 3.79 25.03
C PRO A 225 -1.77 3.99 25.16
N ASP A 226 -1.23 4.01 26.37
CA ASP A 226 0.21 4.20 26.62
C ASP A 226 1.04 3.06 25.99
N TYR A 227 0.56 1.82 26.12
CA TYR A 227 1.24 0.67 25.53
C TYR A 227 1.04 0.59 24.01
N ARG A 228 -0.10 0.98 23.49
CA ARG A 228 -0.34 1.02 22.04
C ARG A 228 0.54 2.04 21.33
N MET A 229 0.78 3.19 21.96
CA MET A 229 1.49 4.32 21.39
C MET A 229 2.94 4.41 21.83
N GLY A 230 3.26 3.87 23.02
CA GLY A 230 4.57 4.02 23.63
C GLY A 230 5.41 2.76 23.60
N GLY A 231 6.34 2.59 22.81
CA GLY A 231 7.21 1.50 22.47
C GLY A 231 7.92 0.67 23.55
N THR A 232 7.48 0.61 24.79
CA THR A 232 8.09 -0.20 25.86
C THR A 232 7.30 -1.47 26.18
N ASN A 233 6.54 -1.99 25.21
CA ASN A 233 5.73 -3.13 25.52
C ASN A 233 6.50 -4.46 25.41
N LYS A 234 6.09 -5.38 26.25
CA LYS A 234 6.62 -6.74 26.32
C LYS A 234 5.85 -7.72 25.44
N ALA A 235 5.30 -7.23 24.32
CA ALA A 235 4.56 -8.10 23.42
C ALA A 235 5.45 -9.20 22.85
N THR A 236 4.90 -10.38 22.72
CA THR A 236 5.52 -11.48 21.97
C THR A 236 5.80 -11.02 20.55
N GLY A 237 7.00 -11.27 20.04
CA GLY A 237 7.39 -10.84 18.68
C GLY A 237 8.04 -9.46 18.58
N GLY A 238 8.32 -8.79 19.72
CA GLY A 238 9.06 -7.52 19.78
C GLY A 238 8.27 -6.33 19.27
N ASP A 239 8.98 -5.28 18.85
CA ASP A 239 8.39 -3.99 18.50
C ASP A 239 7.37 -4.07 17.36
N PHE A 240 7.55 -4.97 16.40
CA PHE A 240 6.60 -5.15 15.30
C PHE A 240 5.20 -5.51 15.81
N PHE A 241 5.12 -6.38 16.81
CA PHE A 241 3.86 -6.78 17.41
C PHE A 241 3.40 -5.84 18.53
N GLY A 242 4.31 -5.07 19.09
CA GLY A 242 4.06 -4.23 20.23
C GLY A 242 3.49 -2.86 19.87
N GLN A 243 4.04 -2.22 18.88
CA GLN A 243 3.64 -0.86 18.46
C GLN A 243 2.41 -0.88 17.55
N ARG A 244 1.27 -1.29 18.11
CA ARG A 244 0.02 -1.45 17.36
C ARG A 244 -0.78 -0.16 17.21
N GLY A 245 -0.51 0.89 18.00
CA GLY A 245 -1.32 2.11 18.04
C GLY A 245 -1.29 2.95 16.76
N ILE A 246 -0.21 2.86 16.01
CA ILE A 246 -0.01 3.57 14.74
C ILE A 246 -0.30 2.70 13.52
N ARG A 247 -0.84 1.51 13.72
CA ARG A 247 -1.10 0.53 12.67
C ARG A 247 -2.60 0.26 12.52
N MET A 248 -2.96 -0.42 11.45
CA MET A 248 -4.32 -0.90 11.22
C MET A 248 -4.61 -2.08 12.15
N ASN A 249 -4.85 -1.76 13.42
CA ASN A 249 -5.16 -2.70 14.49
C ASN A 249 -6.66 -3.01 14.58
N TYR A 250 -7.04 -3.94 15.45
CA TYR A 250 -8.43 -4.35 15.66
C TYR A 250 -9.36 -3.17 15.96
N VAL A 251 -8.91 -2.18 16.75
CA VAL A 251 -9.71 -0.99 17.09
C VAL A 251 -9.88 -0.08 15.88
N ALA A 252 -8.80 0.17 15.13
CA ALA A 252 -8.86 1.00 13.93
C ALA A 252 -9.77 0.39 12.85
N ILE A 253 -9.71 -0.94 12.66
CA ILE A 253 -10.58 -1.65 11.72
C ILE A 253 -12.05 -1.52 12.13
N ASN A 254 -12.38 -1.69 13.43
CA ASN A 254 -13.75 -1.49 13.90
C ASN A 254 -14.24 -0.04 13.82
N ALA A 255 -13.34 0.92 13.81
CA ALA A 255 -13.71 2.34 13.62
C ALA A 255 -13.99 2.68 12.15
N LEU A 256 -13.52 1.87 11.20
CA LEU A 256 -13.81 2.01 9.78
C LEU A 256 -15.09 1.26 9.35
N LEU A 257 -15.47 0.21 10.07
CA LEU A 257 -16.73 -0.53 9.91
C LEU A 257 -17.92 0.27 10.42
#